data_532fc9823206068e8679a9aea9821bca
#
_entry.id   532fc9823206068e8679a9aea9821bca
#
_cell.length_a   1.000
_cell.length_b   1.000
_cell.length_c   1.000
_cell.angle_alpha   90.00
_cell.angle_beta   90.00
_cell.angle_gamma   90.00
#
_symmetry.space_group_name_H-M   'P 1'
#
loop_
_entity.id
_entity.type
_entity.pdbx_description
1 polymer ?
#
loop_
_entity_poly.entity_id
_entity_poly.type
_entity_poly.pdbx_seq_one_letter_code
_entity_poly.pdbx_strand_id
1 'polypeptide(L)'
;GMGSQRTGKTGDDIILRVPVGTEILDEDEETVIADLVTVGQRVLLAKGGNGGWGNLAFKSSTNRSPARANPGQEGVERTIWLRLKLIADAGLLGLPNAGKSTFLAAVSNARPKIADYPFTTLVPNLGVVGVDGKEFVMADIPGLIEGASEGRGLGIQFLAHVERCKVLLHLVDGTSSTITKDYRTIVHELEAYSDILGDKPRILALNKCDALDAKTISTRRRALEKASGGPVLVISGA
;
A
#
# COMPACT_ATOMS: atom_id res chain seq x y z
N GLY A 1 4.39 42.82 6.81
CA GLY A 1 5.79 42.42 7.04
C GLY A 1 6.24 42.85 8.41
N MET A 2 7.02 42.06 9.07
CA MET A 2 7.72 42.45 10.27
C MET A 2 8.82 43.45 9.85
N GLY A 3 8.90 44.65 10.43
CA GLY A 3 9.91 45.64 10.11
C GLY A 3 11.35 45.10 10.11
N SER A 4 12.36 45.94 9.78
CA SER A 4 13.77 45.58 9.83
C SER A 4 14.23 44.49 8.85
N GLN A 5 13.81 44.57 7.58
CA GLN A 5 14.28 43.69 6.49
C GLN A 5 13.96 42.18 6.72
N ARG A 6 12.97 41.83 7.50
CA ARG A 6 12.60 40.42 7.76
C ARG A 6 11.69 39.91 6.65
N THR A 7 12.07 38.77 6.07
CA THR A 7 11.23 37.99 5.19
C THR A 7 10.18 37.22 6.04
N GLY A 8 8.97 37.11 5.56
CA GLY A 8 7.95 36.24 6.20
C GLY A 8 8.38 34.77 6.18
N LYS A 9 7.79 33.95 7.04
CA LYS A 9 8.03 32.51 7.05
C LYS A 9 7.50 31.91 5.73
N THR A 10 8.32 31.12 5.06
CA THR A 10 7.89 30.30 3.92
C THR A 10 7.01 29.17 4.46
N GLY A 11 5.90 28.86 3.78
CA GLY A 11 5.10 27.68 4.06
C GLY A 11 5.86 26.41 3.72
N ASP A 12 5.54 25.35 4.46
CA ASP A 12 6.15 24.04 4.22
C ASP A 12 5.43 23.33 3.06
N ASP A 13 6.14 22.46 2.35
CA ASP A 13 5.54 21.61 1.32
C ASP A 13 4.64 20.56 1.97
N ILE A 14 3.46 20.32 1.37
CA ILE A 14 2.55 19.26 1.76
C ILE A 14 2.81 18.07 0.85
N ILE A 15 3.15 16.93 1.44
CA ILE A 15 3.37 15.67 0.71
C ILE A 15 2.21 14.73 0.99
N LEU A 16 1.45 14.44 -0.07
CA LEU A 16 0.42 13.41 -0.05
C LEU A 16 1.06 12.08 -0.46
N ARG A 17 1.05 11.10 0.44
CA ARG A 17 1.59 9.77 0.18
C ARG A 17 0.48 8.87 -0.35
N VAL A 18 0.73 8.16 -1.45
CA VAL A 18 -0.21 7.24 -2.09
C VAL A 18 0.50 5.94 -2.49
N PRO A 19 -0.23 4.81 -2.60
CA PRO A 19 0.33 3.55 -3.06
C PRO A 19 0.88 3.62 -4.49
N VAL A 20 1.86 2.77 -4.79
CA VAL A 20 2.32 2.56 -6.18
C VAL A 20 1.18 2.06 -7.05
N GLY A 21 1.07 2.60 -8.28
CA GLY A 21 -0.02 2.33 -9.20
C GLY A 21 -1.27 3.18 -8.97
N THR A 22 -1.11 4.28 -8.25
CA THR A 22 -2.12 5.32 -8.20
C THR A 22 -2.02 6.21 -9.43
N GLU A 23 -3.10 6.33 -10.18
CA GLU A 23 -3.29 7.36 -11.20
C GLU A 23 -3.82 8.63 -10.54
N ILE A 24 -3.25 9.75 -10.94
CA ILE A 24 -3.74 11.07 -10.57
C ILE A 24 -4.49 11.61 -11.78
N LEU A 25 -5.77 11.86 -11.59
CA LEU A 25 -6.65 12.38 -12.62
C LEU A 25 -6.99 13.84 -12.34
N ASP A 26 -7.31 14.58 -13.38
CA ASP A 26 -7.81 15.95 -13.25
C ASP A 26 -9.26 15.97 -12.75
N GLU A 27 -9.85 17.13 -12.61
CA GLU A 27 -11.22 17.34 -12.13
C GLU A 27 -12.28 16.64 -12.98
N ASP A 28 -12.00 16.41 -14.26
CA ASP A 28 -12.86 15.70 -15.21
C ASP A 28 -12.92 14.18 -15.02
N GLU A 29 -12.11 13.61 -14.08
CA GLU A 29 -11.98 12.18 -13.81
C GLU A 29 -11.47 11.32 -14.99
N GLU A 30 -11.15 11.94 -16.12
CA GLU A 30 -10.71 11.25 -17.35
C GLU A 30 -9.26 11.58 -17.70
N THR A 31 -8.85 12.84 -17.57
CA THR A 31 -7.51 13.30 -17.93
C THR A 31 -6.48 12.82 -16.91
N VAL A 32 -5.56 11.96 -17.34
CA VAL A 32 -4.45 11.46 -16.49
C VAL A 32 -3.37 12.52 -16.39
N ILE A 33 -3.19 13.09 -15.19
CA ILE A 33 -2.10 14.03 -14.89
C ILE A 33 -0.79 13.27 -14.71
N ALA A 34 -0.83 12.16 -13.96
CA ALA A 34 0.33 11.30 -13.72
C ALA A 34 -0.08 9.89 -13.34
N ASP A 35 0.79 8.92 -13.64
CA ASP A 35 0.69 7.54 -13.20
C ASP A 35 1.93 7.21 -12.32
N LEU A 36 1.70 6.89 -11.06
CA LEU A 36 2.74 6.65 -10.07
C LEU A 36 3.10 5.17 -10.03
N VAL A 37 3.94 4.74 -10.97
CA VAL A 37 4.30 3.32 -11.17
C VAL A 37 5.59 2.90 -10.44
N THR A 38 6.34 3.85 -9.88
CA THR A 38 7.65 3.58 -9.27
C THR A 38 7.67 4.04 -7.82
N VAL A 39 8.24 3.22 -6.91
CA VAL A 39 8.42 3.60 -5.51
C VAL A 39 9.25 4.87 -5.38
N GLY A 40 8.76 5.83 -4.60
CA GLY A 40 9.43 7.11 -4.37
C GLY A 40 9.26 8.13 -5.49
N GLN A 41 8.49 7.83 -6.55
CA GLN A 41 8.13 8.80 -7.58
C GLN A 41 7.38 9.98 -6.96
N ARG A 42 7.70 11.20 -7.42
CA ARG A 42 7.07 12.44 -6.94
C ARG A 42 6.59 13.27 -8.11
N VAL A 43 5.42 13.86 -7.97
CA VAL A 43 4.79 14.76 -8.95
C VAL A 43 4.35 16.02 -8.24
N LEU A 44 4.72 17.17 -8.79
CA LEU A 44 4.26 18.46 -8.31
C LEU A 44 2.87 18.73 -8.89
N LEU A 45 1.83 18.76 -8.05
CA LEU A 45 0.44 18.95 -8.48
C LEU A 45 0.02 20.41 -8.46
N ALA A 46 0.40 21.15 -7.44
CA ALA A 46 0.09 22.56 -7.30
C ALA A 46 1.27 23.31 -6.69
N LYS A 47 1.49 24.53 -7.16
CA LYS A 47 2.55 25.40 -6.66
C LYS A 47 1.95 26.44 -5.73
N GLY A 48 2.53 26.60 -4.57
CA GLY A 48 2.19 27.67 -3.65
C GLY A 48 2.45 29.07 -4.24
N GLY A 49 1.73 30.05 -3.77
CA GLY A 49 1.92 31.44 -4.18
C GLY A 49 3.27 31.99 -3.75
N ASN A 50 3.73 32.98 -4.49
CA ASN A 50 4.96 33.71 -4.12
C ASN A 50 4.65 34.79 -3.09
N GLY A 51 5.57 34.99 -2.14
CA GLY A 51 5.47 36.09 -1.19
C GLY A 51 5.51 37.46 -1.89
N GLY A 52 4.80 38.43 -1.32
CA GLY A 52 4.85 39.82 -1.78
C GLY A 52 6.19 40.48 -1.43
N TRP A 53 6.52 41.49 -2.18
CA TRP A 53 7.70 42.32 -1.95
C TRP A 53 7.35 43.55 -1.09
N GLY A 54 8.05 43.68 0.03
CA GLY A 54 7.95 44.87 0.87
C GLY A 54 8.52 46.10 0.22
N ASN A 55 8.25 47.27 0.80
CA ASN A 55 8.66 48.57 0.28
C ASN A 55 10.18 48.69 0.06
N LEU A 56 10.98 47.95 0.80
CA LEU A 56 12.45 47.99 0.65
C LEU A 56 12.92 47.55 -0.73
N ALA A 57 12.23 46.58 -1.36
CA ALA A 57 12.57 46.11 -2.71
C ALA A 57 12.38 47.19 -3.80
N PHE A 58 11.61 48.22 -3.49
CA PHE A 58 11.35 49.37 -4.38
C PHE A 58 12.21 50.62 -4.08
N LYS A 59 13.20 50.48 -3.21
CA LYS A 59 14.12 51.56 -2.89
C LYS A 59 15.02 51.85 -4.09
N SER A 60 15.13 53.14 -4.45
CA SER A 60 15.98 53.61 -5.51
C SER A 60 16.81 54.83 -5.03
N SER A 61 17.74 55.30 -5.87
CA SER A 61 18.55 56.50 -5.58
C SER A 61 17.71 57.77 -5.43
N THR A 62 16.60 57.84 -6.14
CA THR A 62 15.64 58.96 -6.13
C THR A 62 14.53 58.81 -5.12
N ASN A 63 14.19 57.58 -4.73
CA ASN A 63 13.16 57.31 -3.69
C ASN A 63 13.73 56.36 -2.61
N ARG A 64 14.28 56.99 -1.55
CA ARG A 64 14.89 56.24 -0.42
C ARG A 64 13.91 55.66 0.56
N SER A 65 12.66 56.09 0.54
CA SER A 65 11.60 55.63 1.48
C SER A 65 10.28 55.35 0.72
N PRO A 66 10.26 54.34 -0.17
CA PRO A 66 9.08 54.04 -0.96
C PRO A 66 7.95 53.55 -0.04
N ALA A 67 6.75 54.06 -0.27
CA ALA A 67 5.52 53.57 0.39
C ALA A 67 4.90 52.37 -0.35
N ARG A 68 5.42 52.00 -1.54
CA ARG A 68 4.90 50.93 -2.37
C ARG A 68 5.38 49.57 -1.84
N ALA A 69 4.43 48.65 -1.74
CA ALA A 69 4.63 47.21 -1.60
C ALA A 69 3.68 46.49 -2.55
N ASN A 70 3.99 45.28 -2.96
CA ASN A 70 3.03 44.46 -3.71
C ASN A 70 2.62 43.22 -2.88
N PRO A 71 1.36 42.82 -3.00
CA PRO A 71 0.91 41.58 -2.39
C PRO A 71 1.63 40.37 -3.00
N GLY A 72 1.57 39.23 -2.33
CA GLY A 72 1.98 37.95 -2.90
C GLY A 72 1.05 37.51 -4.04
N GLN A 73 1.51 36.55 -4.77
CA GLN A 73 0.66 35.86 -5.75
C GLN A 73 -0.08 34.73 -5.06
N GLU A 74 -1.31 34.47 -5.48
CA GLU A 74 -2.10 33.34 -5.01
C GLU A 74 -1.44 32.02 -5.44
N GLY A 75 -1.63 30.97 -4.64
CA GLY A 75 -1.23 29.61 -5.00
C GLY A 75 -2.20 29.00 -6.01
N VAL A 76 -1.78 27.94 -6.65
CA VAL A 76 -2.62 27.15 -7.54
C VAL A 76 -3.49 26.23 -6.68
N GLU A 77 -4.81 26.34 -6.80
CA GLU A 77 -5.77 25.38 -6.27
C GLU A 77 -6.18 24.41 -7.37
N ARG A 78 -6.26 23.13 -7.05
CA ARG A 78 -6.63 22.09 -8.02
C ARG A 78 -7.42 20.99 -7.31
N THR A 79 -8.54 20.61 -7.89
CA THR A 79 -9.25 19.38 -7.55
C THR A 79 -8.63 18.23 -8.35
N ILE A 80 -8.33 17.15 -7.69
CA ILE A 80 -7.79 15.95 -8.32
C ILE A 80 -8.52 14.71 -7.84
N TRP A 81 -8.54 13.70 -8.71
CA TRP A 81 -9.02 12.36 -8.35
C TRP A 81 -7.83 11.40 -8.27
N LEU A 82 -7.88 10.50 -7.29
CA LEU A 82 -6.90 9.45 -7.11
C LEU A 82 -7.56 8.10 -7.40
N ARG A 83 -7.08 7.41 -8.42
CA ARG A 83 -7.55 6.08 -8.82
C ARG A 83 -6.47 5.05 -8.57
N LEU A 84 -6.69 4.12 -7.63
CA LEU A 84 -5.78 3.01 -7.41
C LEU A 84 -6.06 1.87 -8.40
N LYS A 85 -5.07 1.50 -9.21
CA LYS A 85 -5.12 0.32 -10.08
C LYS A 85 -4.98 -0.94 -9.24
N LEU A 86 -6.08 -1.61 -8.94
CA LEU A 86 -6.06 -2.88 -8.21
C LEU A 86 -5.46 -4.00 -9.07
N ILE A 87 -4.71 -4.89 -8.42
CA ILE A 87 -4.17 -6.11 -9.03
C ILE A 87 -5.15 -7.27 -8.84
N ALA A 88 -5.74 -7.37 -7.65
CA ALA A 88 -6.65 -8.43 -7.29
C ALA A 88 -7.64 -7.96 -6.20
N ASP A 89 -8.76 -8.68 -6.08
CA ASP A 89 -9.70 -8.47 -4.98
C ASP A 89 -9.13 -9.02 -3.67
N ALA A 90 -8.47 -10.20 -3.73
CA ALA A 90 -7.83 -10.81 -2.58
C ALA A 90 -6.35 -11.12 -2.84
N GLY A 91 -5.48 -10.78 -1.90
CA GLY A 91 -4.05 -11.12 -1.93
C GLY A 91 -3.71 -12.20 -0.91
N LEU A 92 -2.95 -13.22 -1.34
CA LEU A 92 -2.48 -14.29 -0.45
C LEU A 92 -1.21 -13.84 0.28
N LEU A 93 -1.22 -13.95 1.59
CA LEU A 93 -0.08 -13.74 2.48
C LEU A 93 0.31 -15.03 3.18
N GLY A 94 1.55 -15.15 3.56
CA GLY A 94 2.07 -16.28 4.33
C GLY A 94 3.54 -16.49 4.06
N LEU A 95 4.25 -17.05 5.01
CA LEU A 95 5.65 -17.44 4.86
C LEU A 95 5.82 -18.44 3.70
N PRO A 96 7.05 -18.64 3.21
CA PRO A 96 7.34 -19.71 2.25
C PRO A 96 6.76 -21.03 2.73
N ASN A 97 6.22 -21.82 1.81
CA ASN A 97 5.58 -23.12 2.06
C ASN A 97 4.28 -23.09 2.92
N ALA A 98 3.71 -21.95 3.25
CA ALA A 98 2.39 -21.88 3.92
C ALA A 98 1.24 -22.43 3.08
N GLY A 99 1.49 -22.78 1.81
CA GLY A 99 0.52 -23.41 0.91
C GLY A 99 -0.27 -22.43 0.06
N LYS A 100 0.23 -21.20 -0.15
CA LYS A 100 -0.47 -20.16 -0.94
C LYS A 100 -0.80 -20.61 -2.36
N SER A 101 0.19 -21.05 -3.12
CA SER A 101 0.00 -21.45 -4.52
C SER A 101 -0.85 -22.72 -4.64
N THR A 102 -0.74 -23.64 -3.69
CA THR A 102 -1.59 -24.83 -3.63
C THR A 102 -3.04 -24.44 -3.36
N PHE A 103 -3.27 -23.55 -2.40
CA PHE A 103 -4.59 -23.02 -2.10
C PHE A 103 -5.21 -22.30 -3.32
N LEU A 104 -4.43 -21.42 -3.96
CA LEU A 104 -4.88 -20.72 -5.16
C LEU A 104 -5.28 -21.70 -6.28
N ALA A 105 -4.48 -22.75 -6.49
CA ALA A 105 -4.78 -23.76 -7.50
C ALA A 105 -6.05 -24.58 -7.15
N ALA A 106 -6.28 -24.83 -5.87
CA ALA A 106 -7.45 -25.60 -5.42
C ALA A 106 -8.77 -24.81 -5.53
N VAL A 107 -8.75 -23.48 -5.32
CA VAL A 107 -9.98 -22.66 -5.33
C VAL A 107 -10.26 -21.98 -6.66
N SER A 108 -9.30 -21.96 -7.59
CA SER A 108 -9.46 -21.29 -8.89
C SER A 108 -10.30 -22.13 -9.86
N ASN A 109 -11.23 -21.49 -10.57
CA ASN A 109 -12.06 -22.10 -11.61
C ASN A 109 -11.26 -22.62 -12.81
N ALA A 110 -10.05 -22.07 -13.02
CA ALA A 110 -9.11 -22.47 -14.06
C ALA A 110 -7.69 -22.44 -13.50
N ARG A 111 -6.72 -23.02 -14.21
CA ARG A 111 -5.31 -22.92 -13.82
C ARG A 111 -4.93 -21.46 -13.63
N PRO A 112 -4.31 -21.07 -12.50
CA PRO A 112 -3.83 -19.72 -12.29
C PRO A 112 -2.95 -19.27 -13.44
N LYS A 113 -3.17 -18.04 -13.89
CA LYS A 113 -2.40 -17.43 -14.98
C LYS A 113 -1.40 -16.46 -14.40
N ILE A 114 -0.21 -16.50 -14.95
CA ILE A 114 0.81 -15.48 -14.73
C ILE A 114 0.34 -14.20 -15.43
N ALA A 115 0.21 -13.11 -14.71
CA ALA A 115 -0.17 -11.83 -15.28
C ALA A 115 1.01 -10.86 -15.26
N ASP A 116 1.37 -10.37 -16.44
CA ASP A 116 2.42 -9.37 -16.62
C ASP A 116 1.77 -7.98 -16.62
N TYR A 117 1.90 -7.30 -15.51
CA TYR A 117 1.45 -5.91 -15.39
C TYR A 117 2.63 -4.96 -15.63
N PRO A 118 2.48 -3.90 -16.48
CA PRO A 118 3.58 -2.99 -16.82
C PRO A 118 4.26 -2.31 -15.61
N PHE A 119 3.59 -2.32 -14.46
CA PHE A 119 4.05 -1.71 -13.21
C PHE A 119 4.48 -2.75 -12.16
N THR A 120 4.61 -4.04 -12.52
CA THR A 120 5.02 -5.11 -11.60
C THR A 120 6.36 -5.67 -12.01
N THR A 121 7.30 -5.67 -11.08
CA THR A 121 8.61 -6.33 -11.24
C THR A 121 8.58 -7.79 -10.77
N LEU A 122 7.59 -8.13 -9.94
CA LEU A 122 7.24 -9.49 -9.54
C LEU A 122 5.95 -9.87 -10.26
N VAL A 123 5.94 -11.00 -10.90
CA VAL A 123 4.79 -11.48 -11.67
C VAL A 123 3.89 -12.30 -10.76
N PRO A 124 2.70 -11.79 -10.38
CA PRO A 124 1.78 -12.52 -9.54
C PRO A 124 1.10 -13.65 -10.30
N ASN A 125 0.83 -14.74 -9.60
CA ASN A 125 -0.07 -15.77 -10.10
C ASN A 125 -1.51 -15.37 -9.75
N LEU A 126 -2.34 -15.19 -10.76
CA LEU A 126 -3.75 -14.82 -10.58
C LEU A 126 -4.67 -16.01 -10.81
N GLY A 127 -5.60 -16.21 -9.90
CA GLY A 127 -6.69 -17.17 -10.05
C GLY A 127 -8.03 -16.46 -9.98
N VAL A 128 -8.98 -16.89 -10.81
CA VAL A 128 -10.38 -16.47 -10.74
C VAL A 128 -11.12 -17.47 -9.88
N VAL A 129 -11.71 -17.00 -8.79
CA VAL A 129 -12.46 -17.81 -7.83
C VAL A 129 -13.94 -17.47 -7.95
N GLY A 130 -14.76 -18.51 -8.19
CA GLY A 130 -16.21 -18.37 -8.30
C GLY A 130 -16.92 -18.89 -7.04
N VAL A 131 -17.79 -18.07 -6.46
CA VAL A 131 -18.62 -18.43 -5.32
C VAL A 131 -20.02 -17.85 -5.53
N ASP A 132 -21.04 -18.68 -5.46
CA ASP A 132 -22.46 -18.28 -5.55
C ASP A 132 -22.78 -17.40 -6.79
N GLY A 133 -22.20 -17.75 -7.94
CA GLY A 133 -22.41 -17.01 -9.18
C GLY A 133 -21.69 -15.67 -9.28
N LYS A 134 -20.84 -15.34 -8.32
CA LYS A 134 -19.93 -14.18 -8.34
C LYS A 134 -18.51 -14.65 -8.51
N GLU A 135 -17.73 -13.86 -9.25
CA GLU A 135 -16.31 -14.12 -9.45
C GLU A 135 -15.48 -12.99 -8.84
N PHE A 136 -14.31 -13.34 -8.31
CA PHE A 136 -13.32 -12.41 -7.83
C PHE A 136 -11.92 -12.91 -8.16
N VAL A 137 -10.97 -11.99 -8.27
CA VAL A 137 -9.57 -12.29 -8.58
C VAL A 137 -8.79 -12.44 -7.28
N MET A 138 -8.07 -13.55 -7.16
CA MET A 138 -7.13 -13.81 -6.07
C MET A 138 -5.71 -13.86 -6.62
N ALA A 139 -4.78 -13.19 -5.93
CA ALA A 139 -3.38 -13.14 -6.30
C ALA A 139 -2.51 -13.89 -5.29
N ASP A 140 -1.68 -14.83 -5.79
CA ASP A 140 -0.51 -15.32 -5.07
C ASP A 140 0.68 -14.48 -5.51
N ILE A 141 1.15 -13.64 -4.60
CA ILE A 141 2.28 -12.74 -4.85
C ILE A 141 3.50 -13.37 -4.20
N PRO A 142 4.48 -13.85 -4.99
CA PRO A 142 5.70 -14.44 -4.45
C PRO A 142 6.58 -13.39 -3.78
N GLY A 143 7.29 -13.72 -2.73
CA GLY A 143 8.40 -12.90 -2.26
C GLY A 143 8.34 -12.32 -0.85
N LEU A 144 7.37 -12.70 -0.01
CA LEU A 144 7.46 -12.31 1.40
C LEU A 144 8.59 -13.11 2.08
N ILE A 145 9.64 -12.41 2.49
CA ILE A 145 10.77 -12.94 3.24
C ILE A 145 10.92 -12.06 4.49
N GLU A 146 11.32 -12.63 5.61
CA GLU A 146 11.67 -11.89 6.82
C GLU A 146 12.69 -10.77 6.49
N GLY A 147 12.44 -9.53 6.89
CA GLY A 147 13.22 -8.34 6.54
C GLY A 147 12.80 -7.66 5.21
N ALA A 148 11.62 -7.97 4.70
CA ALA A 148 11.10 -7.36 3.47
C ALA A 148 10.97 -5.83 3.56
N SER A 149 10.57 -5.31 4.71
CA SER A 149 10.42 -3.88 4.99
C SER A 149 11.77 -3.14 5.08
N GLU A 150 12.84 -3.83 5.44
CA GLU A 150 14.20 -3.27 5.53
C GLU A 150 14.90 -3.16 4.16
N GLY A 151 14.21 -3.47 3.06
CA GLY A 151 14.76 -3.38 1.71
C GLY A 151 15.67 -4.53 1.31
N ARG A 152 15.67 -5.62 2.06
CA ARG A 152 16.42 -6.84 1.72
C ARG A 152 15.68 -7.63 0.65
N GLY A 153 16.16 -7.57 -0.57
CA GLY A 153 15.64 -8.35 -1.70
C GLY A 153 14.36 -7.77 -2.32
N LEU A 154 13.47 -8.64 -2.78
CA LEU A 154 12.22 -8.30 -3.50
C LEU A 154 11.07 -7.80 -2.59
N GLY A 155 11.32 -7.66 -1.28
CA GLY A 155 10.27 -7.42 -0.28
C GLY A 155 9.46 -6.14 -0.47
N ILE A 156 10.12 -5.01 -0.77
CA ILE A 156 9.42 -3.73 -1.01
C ILE A 156 8.47 -3.83 -2.20
N GLN A 157 8.90 -4.50 -3.27
CA GLN A 157 8.09 -4.69 -4.47
C GLN A 157 6.89 -5.60 -4.19
N PHE A 158 7.10 -6.66 -3.41
CA PHE A 158 6.03 -7.53 -2.93
C PHE A 158 4.97 -6.74 -2.15
N LEU A 159 5.40 -5.95 -1.17
CA LEU A 159 4.49 -5.18 -0.31
C LEU A 159 3.69 -4.15 -1.10
N ALA A 160 4.29 -3.52 -2.12
CA ALA A 160 3.58 -2.63 -3.03
C ALA A 160 2.47 -3.34 -3.84
N HIS A 161 2.63 -4.63 -4.16
CA HIS A 161 1.58 -5.43 -4.80
C HIS A 161 0.47 -5.83 -3.83
N VAL A 162 0.82 -6.21 -2.61
CA VAL A 162 -0.14 -6.52 -1.54
C VAL A 162 -1.02 -5.31 -1.22
N GLU A 163 -0.44 -4.12 -1.25
CA GLU A 163 -1.16 -2.87 -1.04
C GLU A 163 -2.29 -2.65 -2.08
N ARG A 164 -2.16 -3.24 -3.26
CA ARG A 164 -3.11 -3.15 -4.38
C ARG A 164 -4.17 -4.25 -4.40
N CYS A 165 -4.27 -5.04 -3.35
CA CYS A 165 -5.39 -5.97 -3.13
C CYS A 165 -6.43 -5.31 -2.20
N LYS A 166 -7.73 -5.63 -2.36
CA LYS A 166 -8.79 -5.08 -1.48
C LYS A 166 -8.75 -5.71 -0.09
N VAL A 167 -8.55 -7.02 -0.02
CA VAL A 167 -8.50 -7.82 1.21
C VAL A 167 -7.30 -8.76 1.18
N LEU A 168 -6.80 -9.14 2.34
CA LEU A 168 -5.67 -10.08 2.46
C LEU A 168 -6.13 -11.37 3.12
N LEU A 169 -5.78 -12.51 2.52
CA LEU A 169 -5.93 -13.84 3.13
C LEU A 169 -4.57 -14.30 3.65
N HIS A 170 -4.40 -14.26 4.96
CA HIS A 170 -3.17 -14.65 5.62
C HIS A 170 -3.20 -16.15 5.97
N LEU A 171 -2.40 -16.93 5.26
CA LEU A 171 -2.25 -18.37 5.49
C LEU A 171 -1.08 -18.63 6.44
N VAL A 172 -1.37 -19.31 7.55
CA VAL A 172 -0.37 -19.81 8.49
C VAL A 172 -0.26 -21.32 8.34
N ASP A 173 0.97 -21.83 8.20
CA ASP A 173 1.22 -23.26 8.13
C ASP A 173 0.85 -23.93 9.46
N GLY A 174 -0.19 -24.72 9.46
CA GLY A 174 -0.65 -25.45 10.63
C GLY A 174 0.38 -26.45 11.17
N THR A 175 1.34 -26.92 10.38
CA THR A 175 2.38 -27.87 10.80
C THR A 175 3.58 -27.19 11.46
N SER A 176 3.73 -25.88 11.34
CA SER A 176 4.81 -25.11 11.96
C SER A 176 4.82 -25.24 13.49
N SER A 177 6.00 -25.31 14.07
CA SER A 177 6.17 -25.25 15.53
C SER A 177 6.02 -23.84 16.11
N THR A 178 6.07 -22.80 15.26
CA THR A 178 6.14 -21.37 15.65
C THR A 178 5.01 -20.54 15.07
N ILE A 179 3.81 -21.10 14.93
CA ILE A 179 2.65 -20.49 14.26
C ILE A 179 2.37 -19.03 14.68
N THR A 180 2.47 -18.73 15.97
CA THR A 180 2.20 -17.37 16.50
C THR A 180 3.34 -16.40 16.14
N LYS A 181 4.59 -16.88 16.12
CA LYS A 181 5.73 -16.09 15.65
C LYS A 181 5.60 -15.83 14.16
N ASP A 182 5.30 -16.86 13.38
CA ASP A 182 5.13 -16.79 11.92
C ASP A 182 4.06 -15.76 11.55
N TYR A 183 2.92 -15.76 12.25
CA TYR A 183 1.87 -14.76 12.10
C TYR A 183 2.37 -13.35 12.41
N ARG A 184 3.03 -13.16 13.56
CA ARG A 184 3.51 -11.85 14.00
C ARG A 184 4.60 -11.28 13.10
N THR A 185 5.48 -12.12 12.57
CA THR A 185 6.52 -11.70 11.62
C THR A 185 5.88 -11.01 10.41
N ILE A 186 4.87 -11.62 9.81
CA ILE A 186 4.17 -11.03 8.64
C ILE A 186 3.44 -9.74 9.00
N VAL A 187 2.73 -9.72 10.12
CA VAL A 187 2.01 -8.51 10.56
C VAL A 187 2.99 -7.36 10.77
N HIS A 188 4.10 -7.61 11.45
CA HIS A 188 5.13 -6.61 11.68
C HIS A 188 5.73 -6.07 10.37
N GLU A 189 5.98 -6.92 9.37
CA GLU A 189 6.49 -6.49 8.06
C GLU A 189 5.48 -5.59 7.32
N LEU A 190 4.18 -5.90 7.41
CA LEU A 190 3.13 -5.08 6.80
C LEU A 190 3.04 -3.69 7.47
N GLU A 191 3.03 -3.66 8.80
CA GLU A 191 2.96 -2.44 9.60
C GLU A 191 4.22 -1.57 9.44
N ALA A 192 5.38 -2.19 9.35
CA ALA A 192 6.64 -1.49 9.14
C ALA A 192 6.76 -0.87 7.73
N TYR A 193 6.05 -1.43 6.74
CA TYR A 193 6.07 -0.90 5.37
C TYR A 193 5.18 0.33 5.21
N SER A 194 3.90 0.24 5.61
CA SER A 194 2.97 1.37 5.55
C SER A 194 1.77 1.18 6.48
N ASP A 195 1.25 2.29 6.99
CA ASP A 195 0.02 2.31 7.79
C ASP A 195 -1.17 1.75 6.99
N ILE A 196 -1.20 1.98 5.66
CA ILE A 196 -2.25 1.46 4.77
C ILE A 196 -2.29 -0.06 4.79
N LEU A 197 -1.12 -0.73 4.79
CA LEU A 197 -1.04 -2.19 4.88
C LEU A 197 -1.34 -2.70 6.29
N GLY A 198 -0.94 -1.96 7.30
CA GLY A 198 -1.26 -2.26 8.70
C GLY A 198 -2.76 -2.35 8.93
N ASP A 199 -3.53 -1.43 8.37
CA ASP A 199 -4.99 -1.29 8.54
C ASP A 199 -5.81 -2.10 7.54
N LYS A 200 -5.17 -2.73 6.54
CA LYS A 200 -5.87 -3.47 5.49
C LYS A 200 -6.67 -4.65 6.05
N PRO A 201 -7.95 -4.84 5.62
CA PRO A 201 -8.76 -5.98 6.06
C PRO A 201 -8.05 -7.31 5.83
N ARG A 202 -7.95 -8.12 6.88
CA ARG A 202 -7.26 -9.42 6.85
C ARG A 202 -8.16 -10.53 7.35
N ILE A 203 -8.16 -11.64 6.60
CA ILE A 203 -8.75 -12.90 6.99
C ILE A 203 -7.61 -13.85 7.35
N LEU A 204 -7.60 -14.40 8.55
CA LEU A 204 -6.56 -15.32 9.02
C LEU A 204 -7.04 -16.77 8.90
N ALA A 205 -6.20 -17.61 8.31
CA ALA A 205 -6.49 -19.04 8.15
C ALA A 205 -5.31 -19.92 8.57
N LEU A 206 -5.61 -20.95 9.34
CA LEU A 206 -4.71 -22.05 9.67
C LEU A 206 -4.82 -23.09 8.55
N ASN A 207 -3.78 -23.24 7.76
CA ASN A 207 -3.72 -24.14 6.61
C ASN A 207 -3.04 -25.47 6.94
N LYS A 208 -3.12 -26.45 6.05
CA LYS A 208 -2.58 -27.83 6.20
C LYS A 208 -3.14 -28.57 7.41
N CYS A 209 -4.40 -28.34 7.71
CA CYS A 209 -5.05 -28.96 8.86
C CYS A 209 -5.32 -30.46 8.66
N ASP A 210 -5.28 -30.95 7.43
CA ASP A 210 -5.31 -32.37 7.06
C ASP A 210 -4.14 -33.18 7.67
N ALA A 211 -2.99 -32.54 7.88
CA ALA A 211 -1.82 -33.17 8.50
C ALA A 211 -1.84 -33.18 10.03
N LEU A 212 -2.92 -32.72 10.67
CA LEU A 212 -2.97 -32.50 12.13
C LEU A 212 -4.20 -33.21 12.75
N ASP A 213 -4.02 -33.60 14.01
CA ASP A 213 -5.13 -34.10 14.82
C ASP A 213 -6.05 -32.96 15.32
N ALA A 214 -7.31 -33.26 15.60
CA ALA A 214 -8.33 -32.30 16.01
C ALA A 214 -7.94 -31.48 17.27
N LYS A 215 -7.23 -32.09 18.21
CA LYS A 215 -6.77 -31.43 19.44
C LYS A 215 -5.70 -30.38 19.12
N THR A 216 -4.74 -30.71 18.27
CA THR A 216 -3.70 -29.78 17.80
C THR A 216 -4.28 -28.63 17.02
N ILE A 217 -5.22 -28.89 16.10
CA ILE A 217 -5.94 -27.86 15.35
C ILE A 217 -6.63 -26.87 16.31
N SER A 218 -7.41 -27.40 17.27
CA SER A 218 -8.13 -26.57 18.25
C SER A 218 -7.18 -25.71 19.09
N THR A 219 -6.05 -26.27 19.52
CA THR A 219 -5.04 -25.57 20.32
C THR A 219 -4.38 -24.46 19.51
N ARG A 220 -3.96 -24.76 18.28
CA ARG A 220 -3.29 -23.81 17.37
C ARG A 220 -4.24 -22.70 16.91
N ARG A 221 -5.47 -23.04 16.59
CA ARG A 221 -6.52 -22.05 16.27
C ARG A 221 -6.70 -21.04 17.41
N ARG A 222 -6.89 -21.51 18.65
CA ARG A 222 -7.03 -20.61 19.81
C ARG A 222 -5.81 -19.74 20.06
N ALA A 223 -4.61 -20.27 19.83
CA ALA A 223 -3.37 -19.48 19.95
C ALA A 223 -3.31 -18.34 18.93
N LEU A 224 -3.73 -18.60 17.69
CA LEU A 224 -3.82 -17.57 16.65
C LEU A 224 -4.96 -16.58 16.89
N GLU A 225 -6.13 -17.03 17.33
CA GLU A 225 -7.26 -16.15 17.70
C GLU A 225 -6.87 -15.19 18.82
N LYS A 226 -6.12 -15.66 19.82
CA LYS A 226 -5.57 -14.81 20.88
C LYS A 226 -4.51 -13.82 20.36
N ALA A 227 -3.72 -14.21 19.36
CA ALA A 227 -2.66 -13.36 18.82
C ALA A 227 -3.20 -12.30 17.85
N SER A 228 -4.25 -12.62 17.10
CA SER A 228 -4.86 -11.75 16.09
C SER A 228 -6.01 -10.88 16.63
N GLY A 229 -6.62 -11.29 17.75
CA GLY A 229 -7.83 -10.65 18.27
C GLY A 229 -9.09 -10.92 17.45
N GLY A 230 -9.05 -11.83 16.47
CA GLY A 230 -10.15 -12.13 15.56
C GLY A 230 -10.32 -13.62 15.27
N PRO A 231 -11.35 -13.98 14.49
CA PRO A 231 -11.61 -15.38 14.13
C PRO A 231 -10.54 -15.94 13.21
N VAL A 232 -10.25 -17.23 13.34
CA VAL A 232 -9.31 -17.97 12.51
C VAL A 232 -10.05 -19.10 11.78
N LEU A 233 -9.96 -19.10 10.45
CA LEU A 233 -10.47 -20.18 9.62
C LEU A 233 -9.55 -21.39 9.71
N VAL A 234 -10.14 -22.59 9.62
CA VAL A 234 -9.39 -23.84 9.57
C VAL A 234 -9.60 -24.42 8.17
N ILE A 235 -8.52 -24.57 7.43
CA ILE A 235 -8.57 -24.98 6.03
C ILE A 235 -7.51 -26.04 5.70
N SER A 236 -7.74 -26.74 4.59
CA SER A 236 -6.75 -27.55 3.89
C SER A 236 -6.80 -27.17 2.41
N GLY A 237 -5.66 -26.89 1.81
CA GLY A 237 -5.52 -26.64 0.38
C GLY A 237 -5.14 -27.90 -0.42
N ALA A 238 -5.12 -29.06 0.23
CA ALA A 238 -4.83 -30.35 -0.38
C ALA A 238 -6.11 -31.06 -0.78
#